data_fcdd098edd68eccf524d42fc97483029
#
_entry.id   fcdd098edd68eccf524d42fc97483029
#
_cell.length_a   1.000
_cell.length_b   1.000
_cell.length_c   1.000
_cell.angle_alpha   90.00
_cell.angle_beta   90.00
_cell.angle_gamma   90.00
#
_symmetry.space_group_name_H-M   'P 1'
#
loop_
_entity.id
_entity.type
_entity.pdbx_description
1 polymer ?
#
loop_
_entity_poly.entity_id
_entity_poly.type
_entity_poly.pdbx_seq_one_letter_code
_entity_poly.pdbx_strand_id
1 'polypeptide(L)'
;MKNALRFQLTLGRRFVIGVPYAWLLLFFMLPFLILLRISVTDMGTGIDPFAPIIDTVAGSWRLVLRLQNYLSIFSDGASGAGHTIYVDAYKTSLKYAALTTLSCLAIGYPFAYFMARARPSVRPALLMLVMLPFWTSFLLRVYAWKGILADQGVLNNLLIGMGIIHEPLVMLYTDVSMLVGMTYVYCPFMILPLYANLVKMDVRLLEAAHDLGASAWKAFWLVTVPLSKSGIVAGSMLVFIPCVGEFVSPSLLGGAENIMIGRVVWDEMFSSNNWPRAAALSVVMILLILVPLAFYYRAKDKGDAEGRA
;
A
#
# COMPACT_ATOMS: atom_id res chain seq x y z
N MET A 1 30.84 -10.09 42.12
CA MET A 1 31.14 -10.29 40.68
C MET A 1 29.93 -10.69 39.85
N LYS A 2 29.12 -11.68 40.21
CA LYS A 2 27.93 -12.10 39.41
C LYS A 2 26.89 -11.03 39.18
N ASN A 3 26.67 -10.12 40.11
CA ASN A 3 25.65 -9.02 39.97
C ASN A 3 26.12 -7.89 39.05
N ALA A 4 27.43 -7.61 39.00
CA ALA A 4 28.00 -6.61 38.10
C ALA A 4 27.96 -7.08 36.64
N LEU A 5 28.23 -8.36 36.41
CA LEU A 5 28.13 -8.99 35.08
C LEU A 5 26.69 -9.04 34.56
N ARG A 6 25.71 -9.34 35.43
CA ARG A 6 24.28 -9.29 35.07
C ARG A 6 23.83 -7.86 34.75
N PHE A 7 24.30 -6.87 35.48
CA PHE A 7 24.00 -5.46 35.23
C PHE A 7 24.58 -4.97 33.88
N GLN A 8 25.82 -5.34 33.55
CA GLN A 8 26.45 -5.00 32.28
C GLN A 8 25.77 -5.71 31.09
N LEU A 9 25.37 -6.98 31.23
CA LEU A 9 24.64 -7.72 30.20
C LEU A 9 23.24 -7.12 29.97
N THR A 10 22.56 -6.67 31.01
CA THR A 10 21.25 -6.02 30.89
C THR A 10 21.35 -4.61 30.30
N LEU A 11 22.41 -3.86 30.63
CA LEU A 11 22.67 -2.53 30.07
C LEU A 11 23.01 -2.62 28.58
N GLY A 12 23.90 -3.56 28.19
CA GLY A 12 24.24 -3.81 26.79
C GLY A 12 23.02 -4.22 25.97
N ARG A 13 22.18 -5.12 26.48
CA ARG A 13 20.93 -5.53 25.83
C ARG A 13 19.94 -4.38 25.69
N ARG A 14 19.80 -3.53 26.70
CA ARG A 14 18.93 -2.34 26.63
C ARG A 14 19.43 -1.35 25.58
N PHE A 15 20.75 -1.15 25.47
CA PHE A 15 21.33 -0.28 24.44
C PHE A 15 21.11 -0.83 23.02
N VAL A 16 21.38 -2.10 22.80
CA VAL A 16 21.22 -2.75 21.50
C VAL A 16 19.76 -2.72 21.02
N ILE A 17 18.80 -2.82 21.95
CA ILE A 17 17.37 -2.73 21.63
C ILE A 17 16.93 -1.26 21.59
N GLY A 18 17.35 -0.46 22.56
CA GLY A 18 16.85 0.92 22.77
C GLY A 18 17.25 1.87 21.64
N VAL A 19 18.48 1.77 21.13
CA VAL A 19 18.95 2.68 20.06
C VAL A 19 18.13 2.55 18.77
N PRO A 20 17.88 1.37 18.20
CA PRO A 20 17.00 1.22 17.02
C PRO A 20 15.56 1.69 17.29
N TYR A 21 15.02 1.37 18.48
CA TYR A 21 13.67 1.82 18.84
C TYR A 21 13.59 3.35 19.00
N ALA A 22 14.58 3.97 19.65
CA ALA A 22 14.65 5.44 19.80
C ALA A 22 14.77 6.11 18.42
N TRP A 23 15.58 5.55 17.53
CA TRP A 23 15.71 6.02 16.15
C TRP A 23 14.38 5.95 15.40
N LEU A 24 13.71 4.79 15.41
CA LEU A 24 12.40 4.61 14.76
C LEU A 24 11.36 5.57 15.36
N LEU A 25 11.32 5.69 16.67
CA LEU A 25 10.38 6.58 17.36
C LEU A 25 10.62 8.03 16.99
N LEU A 26 11.88 8.49 16.95
CA LEU A 26 12.23 9.85 16.59
C LEU A 26 11.86 10.15 15.12
N PHE A 27 12.36 9.33 14.19
CA PHE A 27 12.22 9.60 12.76
C PHE A 27 10.85 9.26 12.18
N PHE A 28 10.06 8.42 12.84
CA PHE A 28 8.70 8.11 12.43
C PHE A 28 7.67 8.95 13.20
N MET A 29 7.81 9.05 14.51
CA MET A 29 6.81 9.72 15.36
C MET A 29 6.86 11.24 15.22
N LEU A 30 8.06 11.83 15.07
CA LEU A 30 8.20 13.28 14.98
C LEU A 30 7.53 13.85 13.72
N PRO A 31 7.74 13.33 12.49
CA PRO A 31 6.98 13.76 11.33
C PRO A 31 5.47 13.54 11.47
N PHE A 32 5.06 12.44 12.09
CA PHE A 32 3.65 12.16 12.34
C PHE A 32 3.01 13.16 13.31
N LEU A 33 3.73 13.54 14.38
CA LEU A 33 3.28 14.57 15.31
C LEU A 33 3.21 15.96 14.65
N ILE A 34 4.15 16.27 13.75
CA ILE A 34 4.11 17.52 12.96
C ILE A 34 2.86 17.51 12.07
N LEU A 35 2.58 16.41 11.39
CA LEU A 35 1.41 16.25 10.54
C LEU A 35 0.11 16.37 11.36
N LEU A 36 0.03 15.72 12.53
CA LEU A 36 -1.07 15.85 13.49
C LEU A 36 -1.24 17.31 13.96
N ARG A 37 -0.13 17.99 14.24
CA ARG A 37 -0.16 19.41 14.62
C ARG A 37 -0.76 20.24 13.49
N ILE A 38 -0.30 20.09 12.26
CA ILE A 38 -0.77 20.88 11.12
C ILE A 38 -2.25 20.59 10.84
N SER A 39 -2.72 19.36 11.02
CA SER A 39 -4.11 18.95 10.72
C SER A 39 -5.18 19.66 11.55
N VAL A 40 -4.80 20.18 12.73
CA VAL A 40 -5.71 20.89 13.66
C VAL A 40 -5.50 22.41 13.67
N THR A 41 -4.78 22.95 12.67
CA THR A 41 -4.59 24.40 12.48
C THR A 41 -5.46 24.93 11.36
N ASP A 42 -5.54 26.26 11.24
CA ASP A 42 -6.10 26.95 10.07
C ASP A 42 -5.05 27.14 8.98
N MET A 43 -5.56 27.47 7.78
CA MET A 43 -4.72 27.92 6.68
C MET A 43 -4.00 29.23 7.07
N GLY A 44 -2.73 29.34 6.79
CA GLY A 44 -1.97 30.55 7.03
C GLY A 44 -2.41 31.71 6.13
N THR A 45 -2.32 32.93 6.65
CA THR A 45 -2.72 34.16 5.93
C THR A 45 -1.53 34.90 5.31
N GLY A 46 -0.33 34.32 5.37
CA GLY A 46 0.90 34.96 4.91
C GLY A 46 1.88 34.00 4.22
N ILE A 47 3.15 34.14 4.54
CA ILE A 47 4.23 33.28 4.01
C ILE A 47 4.14 31.86 4.59
N ASP A 48 3.63 31.73 5.82
CA ASP A 48 3.48 30.43 6.46
C ASP A 48 2.25 29.70 5.92
N PRO A 49 2.37 28.42 5.54
CA PRO A 49 1.28 27.66 4.96
C PRO A 49 0.19 27.26 5.96
N PHE A 50 0.42 27.40 7.26
CA PHE A 50 -0.52 27.11 8.35
C PHE A 50 -0.37 28.09 9.51
N ALA A 51 -1.48 28.32 10.22
CA ALA A 51 -1.51 29.21 11.37
C ALA A 51 -0.85 28.59 12.60
N PRO A 52 -0.30 29.39 13.53
CA PRO A 52 0.23 28.88 14.78
C PRO A 52 -0.89 28.31 15.68
N ILE A 53 -0.61 27.20 16.40
CA ILE A 53 -1.56 26.62 17.37
C ILE A 53 -1.74 27.51 18.61
N ILE A 54 -0.72 28.30 18.93
CA ILE A 54 -0.70 29.19 20.08
C ILE A 54 -0.87 30.60 19.57
N ASP A 55 -2.03 31.17 19.82
CA ASP A 55 -2.31 32.56 19.47
C ASP A 55 -2.16 33.45 20.72
N THR A 56 -1.44 34.57 20.58
CA THR A 56 -1.24 35.56 21.64
C THR A 56 -2.24 36.69 21.42
N VAL A 57 -3.46 36.53 21.95
CA VAL A 57 -4.46 37.59 21.95
C VAL A 57 -4.46 38.28 23.33
N ALA A 58 -4.17 39.56 23.36
CA ALA A 58 -4.21 40.40 24.55
C ALA A 58 -3.37 39.91 25.75
N GLY A 59 -2.16 39.33 25.48
CA GLY A 59 -1.25 38.89 26.54
C GLY A 59 -1.58 37.54 27.17
N SER A 60 -2.62 36.86 26.71
CA SER A 60 -2.95 35.49 27.13
C SER A 60 -2.67 34.47 26.03
N TRP A 61 -2.02 33.37 26.41
CA TRP A 61 -1.78 32.23 25.52
C TRP A 61 -3.06 31.42 25.37
N ARG A 62 -3.60 31.33 24.13
CA ARG A 62 -4.77 30.50 23.84
C ARG A 62 -4.36 29.40 22.88
N LEU A 63 -4.71 28.17 23.23
CA LEU A 63 -4.55 27.00 22.36
C LEU A 63 -5.76 26.93 21.46
N VAL A 64 -5.55 27.18 20.14
CA VAL A 64 -6.61 27.17 19.14
C VAL A 64 -6.51 25.88 18.36
N LEU A 65 -7.37 24.91 18.71
CA LEU A 65 -7.52 23.65 17.96
C LEU A 65 -8.74 23.75 17.04
N ARG A 66 -8.52 23.59 15.75
CA ARG A 66 -9.58 23.63 14.75
C ARG A 66 -9.84 22.25 14.18
N LEU A 67 -10.98 21.66 14.56
CA LEU A 67 -11.45 20.37 14.01
C LEU A 67 -12.25 20.55 12.71
N GLN A 68 -12.38 21.78 12.21
CA GLN A 68 -13.11 22.10 10.99
C GLN A 68 -12.56 21.33 9.77
N ASN A 69 -11.24 21.11 9.72
CA ASN A 69 -10.61 20.33 8.64
C ASN A 69 -11.12 18.89 8.60
N TYR A 70 -11.38 18.27 9.75
CA TYR A 70 -11.95 16.92 9.83
C TYR A 70 -13.45 16.91 9.54
N LEU A 71 -14.19 17.91 10.01
CA LEU A 71 -15.62 18.02 9.73
C LEU A 71 -15.87 18.24 8.23
N SER A 72 -15.06 19.05 7.56
CA SER A 72 -15.18 19.30 6.12
C SER A 72 -14.92 18.05 5.26
N ILE A 73 -14.28 17.01 5.78
CA ILE A 73 -14.14 15.72 5.07
C ILE A 73 -15.50 15.05 4.88
N PHE A 74 -16.40 15.22 5.85
CA PHE A 74 -17.71 14.53 5.87
C PHE A 74 -18.88 15.44 5.52
N SER A 75 -18.69 16.77 5.52
CA SER A 75 -19.72 17.75 5.25
C SER A 75 -19.25 18.78 4.24
N ASP A 76 -19.67 18.67 2.98
CA ASP A 76 -19.54 19.77 2.03
C ASP A 76 -20.66 20.77 2.29
N GLY A 77 -20.30 21.90 2.91
CA GLY A 77 -21.22 23.02 3.12
C GLY A 77 -21.68 23.73 1.84
N ALA A 78 -21.23 23.29 0.65
CA ALA A 78 -21.46 24.04 -0.60
C ALA A 78 -22.26 23.29 -1.68
N SER A 79 -22.35 21.95 -1.67
CA SER A 79 -22.91 21.24 -2.84
C SER A 79 -24.25 20.54 -2.63
N GLY A 80 -24.83 20.51 -1.42
CA GLY A 80 -26.18 19.93 -1.19
C GLY A 80 -26.36 18.45 -1.58
N ALA A 81 -25.35 17.84 -2.19
CA ALA A 81 -25.28 16.43 -2.53
C ALA A 81 -24.58 15.70 -1.39
N GLY A 82 -25.27 14.84 -0.67
CA GLY A 82 -24.84 14.19 0.57
C GLY A 82 -23.58 13.32 0.50
N HIS A 83 -22.71 13.51 -0.47
CA HIS A 83 -21.41 12.87 -0.61
C HIS A 83 -20.33 13.90 -0.91
N THR A 84 -19.31 13.94 -0.07
CA THR A 84 -18.14 14.80 -0.27
C THR A 84 -17.17 14.13 -1.23
N ILE A 85 -16.48 14.91 -2.07
CA ILE A 85 -15.41 14.43 -2.97
C ILE A 85 -14.34 13.63 -2.22
N TYR A 86 -14.09 13.96 -0.95
CA TYR A 86 -13.11 13.28 -0.11
C TYR A 86 -13.53 11.86 0.24
N VAL A 87 -14.81 11.68 0.65
CA VAL A 87 -15.33 10.33 0.98
C VAL A 87 -15.34 9.44 -0.26
N ASP A 88 -15.72 9.99 -1.41
CA ASP A 88 -15.70 9.21 -2.65
C ASP A 88 -14.27 8.90 -3.11
N ALA A 89 -13.30 9.81 -2.91
CA ALA A 89 -11.90 9.54 -3.14
C ALA A 89 -11.35 8.41 -2.23
N TYR A 90 -11.76 8.35 -0.95
CA TYR A 90 -11.42 7.23 -0.06
C TYR A 90 -12.01 5.91 -0.55
N LYS A 91 -13.29 5.88 -0.93
CA LYS A 91 -13.95 4.68 -1.47
C LYS A 91 -13.25 4.20 -2.74
N THR A 92 -12.95 5.13 -3.64
CA THR A 92 -12.23 4.86 -4.89
C THR A 92 -10.85 4.28 -4.61
N SER A 93 -10.08 4.87 -3.68
CA SER A 93 -8.77 4.35 -3.27
C SER A 93 -8.85 2.94 -2.71
N LEU A 94 -9.81 2.67 -1.81
CA LEU A 94 -10.00 1.33 -1.24
C LEU A 94 -10.40 0.30 -2.30
N LYS A 95 -11.29 0.69 -3.22
CA LYS A 95 -11.72 -0.15 -4.35
C LYS A 95 -10.53 -0.55 -5.21
N TYR A 96 -9.74 0.44 -5.67
CA TYR A 96 -8.60 0.14 -6.55
C TYR A 96 -7.43 -0.52 -5.83
N ALA A 97 -7.18 -0.20 -4.56
CA ALA A 97 -6.21 -0.93 -3.76
C ALA A 97 -6.59 -2.41 -3.59
N ALA A 98 -7.87 -2.70 -3.34
CA ALA A 98 -8.36 -4.08 -3.27
C ALA A 98 -8.28 -4.80 -4.61
N LEU A 99 -8.74 -4.17 -5.70
CA LEU A 99 -8.66 -4.74 -7.06
C LEU A 99 -7.21 -5.00 -7.48
N THR A 100 -6.30 -4.06 -7.25
CA THR A 100 -4.87 -4.23 -7.53
C THR A 100 -4.28 -5.37 -6.71
N THR A 101 -4.62 -5.45 -5.42
CA THR A 101 -4.15 -6.54 -4.55
C THR A 101 -4.64 -7.90 -5.04
N LEU A 102 -5.91 -8.01 -5.42
CA LEU A 102 -6.47 -9.25 -5.98
C LEU A 102 -5.83 -9.61 -7.32
N SER A 103 -5.62 -8.63 -8.21
CA SER A 103 -4.96 -8.83 -9.49
C SER A 103 -3.50 -9.28 -9.29
N CYS A 104 -2.77 -8.62 -8.38
CA CYS A 104 -1.40 -9.03 -8.01
C CYS A 104 -1.37 -10.43 -7.40
N LEU A 105 -2.37 -10.81 -6.59
CA LEU A 105 -2.46 -12.16 -6.03
C LEU A 105 -2.76 -13.19 -7.12
N ALA A 106 -3.72 -12.90 -8.00
CA ALA A 106 -4.11 -13.80 -9.09
C ALA A 106 -2.94 -14.09 -10.05
N ILE A 107 -2.14 -13.07 -10.36
CA ILE A 107 -0.96 -13.21 -11.24
C ILE A 107 0.25 -13.69 -10.43
N GLY A 108 0.51 -13.08 -9.29
CA GLY A 108 1.72 -13.32 -8.50
C GLY A 108 1.77 -14.69 -7.83
N TYR A 109 0.62 -15.25 -7.45
CA TYR A 109 0.58 -16.56 -6.80
C TYR A 109 1.05 -17.69 -7.72
N PRO A 110 0.57 -17.83 -8.97
CA PRO A 110 1.09 -18.82 -9.93
C PRO A 110 2.59 -18.64 -10.20
N PHE A 111 3.05 -17.38 -10.36
CA PHE A 111 4.47 -17.10 -10.54
C PHE A 111 5.31 -17.53 -9.33
N ALA A 112 4.92 -17.14 -8.13
CA ALA A 112 5.60 -17.50 -6.89
C ALA A 112 5.63 -19.03 -6.69
N TYR A 113 4.51 -19.71 -6.98
CA TYR A 113 4.41 -21.16 -6.89
C TYR A 113 5.35 -21.85 -7.89
N PHE A 114 5.36 -21.42 -9.15
CA PHE A 114 6.28 -21.91 -10.18
C PHE A 114 7.75 -21.72 -9.74
N MET A 115 8.11 -20.53 -9.28
CA MET A 115 9.45 -20.23 -8.80
C MET A 115 9.87 -21.11 -7.61
N ALA A 116 8.97 -21.33 -6.66
CA ALA A 116 9.24 -22.17 -5.49
C ALA A 116 9.46 -23.65 -5.86
N ARG A 117 8.86 -24.11 -6.95
CA ARG A 117 8.98 -25.49 -7.50
C ARG A 117 10.11 -25.64 -8.52
N ALA A 118 10.67 -24.54 -9.00
CA ALA A 118 11.79 -24.57 -9.95
C ALA A 118 13.03 -25.22 -9.31
N ARG A 119 13.97 -25.68 -10.14
CA ARG A 119 15.26 -26.23 -9.70
C ARG A 119 16.02 -25.20 -8.87
N PRO A 120 16.68 -25.59 -7.77
CA PRO A 120 17.40 -24.64 -6.90
C PRO A 120 18.41 -23.75 -7.63
N SER A 121 19.06 -24.27 -8.69
CA SER A 121 20.00 -23.52 -9.52
C SER A 121 19.36 -22.40 -10.35
N VAL A 122 18.07 -22.49 -10.67
CA VAL A 122 17.35 -21.53 -11.52
C VAL A 122 16.63 -20.45 -10.68
N ARG A 123 16.31 -20.75 -9.42
CA ARG A 123 15.57 -19.83 -8.53
C ARG A 123 16.19 -18.43 -8.41
N PRO A 124 17.54 -18.28 -8.24
CA PRO A 124 18.14 -16.95 -8.17
C PRO A 124 17.93 -16.12 -9.44
N ALA A 125 18.02 -16.75 -10.62
CA ALA A 125 17.79 -16.08 -11.89
C ALA A 125 16.32 -15.63 -12.05
N LEU A 126 15.35 -16.45 -11.62
CA LEU A 126 13.93 -16.09 -11.61
C LEU A 126 13.64 -14.94 -10.64
N LEU A 127 14.25 -14.94 -9.45
CA LEU A 127 14.14 -13.84 -8.49
C LEU A 127 14.69 -12.53 -9.09
N MET A 128 15.86 -12.62 -9.74
CA MET A 128 16.47 -11.46 -10.41
C MET A 128 15.54 -10.90 -11.50
N LEU A 129 14.92 -11.79 -12.29
CA LEU A 129 13.96 -11.39 -13.34
C LEU A 129 12.75 -10.65 -12.77
N VAL A 130 12.18 -11.12 -11.65
CA VAL A 130 11.06 -10.46 -10.96
C VAL A 130 11.48 -9.08 -10.41
N MET A 131 12.74 -8.95 -9.97
CA MET A 131 13.27 -7.70 -9.42
C MET A 131 13.77 -6.72 -10.49
N LEU A 132 13.99 -7.18 -11.72
CA LEU A 132 14.54 -6.37 -12.81
C LEU A 132 13.77 -5.05 -13.05
N PRO A 133 12.42 -5.03 -13.02
CA PRO A 133 11.66 -3.78 -13.15
C PRO A 133 11.99 -2.73 -12.07
N PHE A 134 12.45 -3.15 -10.88
CA PHE A 134 12.79 -2.21 -9.80
C PHE A 134 14.06 -1.41 -10.05
N TRP A 135 14.93 -1.86 -10.94
CA TRP A 135 16.15 -1.12 -11.31
C TRP A 135 15.86 0.07 -12.21
N THR A 136 14.63 0.15 -12.74
CA THR A 136 14.17 1.32 -13.49
C THR A 136 13.36 2.26 -12.59
N SER A 137 13.38 3.56 -12.91
CA SER A 137 12.58 4.57 -12.21
C SER A 137 11.09 4.20 -12.23
N PHE A 138 10.42 4.43 -11.09
CA PHE A 138 8.97 4.25 -10.97
C PHE A 138 8.20 5.05 -12.03
N LEU A 139 8.52 6.34 -12.17
CA LEU A 139 7.88 7.21 -13.16
C LEU A 139 8.09 6.71 -14.59
N LEU A 140 9.30 6.27 -14.93
CA LEU A 140 9.60 5.74 -16.26
C LEU A 140 8.71 4.53 -16.59
N ARG A 141 8.47 3.66 -15.62
CA ARG A 141 7.58 2.50 -15.78
C ARG A 141 6.12 2.91 -16.07
N VAL A 142 5.61 3.91 -15.31
CA VAL A 142 4.25 4.42 -15.52
C VAL A 142 4.12 5.11 -16.87
N TYR A 143 5.11 5.91 -17.28
CA TYR A 143 5.15 6.53 -18.61
C TYR A 143 5.27 5.51 -19.75
N ALA A 144 6.01 4.41 -19.54
CA ALA A 144 6.08 3.33 -20.52
C ALA A 144 4.67 2.70 -20.74
N TRP A 145 3.92 2.44 -19.65
CA TRP A 145 2.54 1.98 -19.77
C TRP A 145 1.63 2.99 -20.46
N LYS A 146 1.80 4.29 -20.17
CA LYS A 146 1.08 5.35 -20.88
C LYS A 146 1.33 5.30 -22.39
N GLY A 147 2.59 5.10 -22.80
CA GLY A 147 2.94 4.97 -24.24
C GLY A 147 2.43 3.68 -24.86
N ILE A 148 2.43 2.56 -24.12
CA ILE A 148 1.93 1.26 -24.60
C ILE A 148 0.42 1.30 -24.83
N LEU A 149 -0.34 1.93 -23.91
CA LEU A 149 -1.80 1.95 -23.89
C LEU A 149 -2.41 3.15 -24.66
N ALA A 150 -1.60 4.03 -25.21
CA ALA A 150 -2.08 5.16 -26.02
C ALA A 150 -2.80 4.68 -27.29
N ASP A 151 -3.68 5.53 -27.85
CA ASP A 151 -4.45 5.20 -29.06
C ASP A 151 -3.55 4.81 -30.25
N GLN A 152 -2.41 5.51 -30.40
CA GLN A 152 -1.36 5.16 -31.37
C GLN A 152 -0.21 4.38 -30.71
N GLY A 153 -0.47 3.73 -29.59
CA GLY A 153 0.51 2.98 -28.81
C GLY A 153 0.87 1.62 -29.41
N VAL A 154 1.88 1.00 -28.82
CA VAL A 154 2.41 -0.29 -29.27
C VAL A 154 1.32 -1.37 -29.29
N LEU A 155 0.45 -1.39 -28.27
CA LEU A 155 -0.59 -2.43 -28.14
C LEU A 155 -1.65 -2.30 -29.25
N ASN A 156 -2.17 -1.10 -29.50
CA ASN A 156 -3.14 -0.86 -30.56
C ASN A 156 -2.54 -1.17 -31.94
N ASN A 157 -1.33 -0.69 -32.22
CA ASN A 157 -0.65 -0.96 -33.49
C ASN A 157 -0.41 -2.46 -33.74
N LEU A 158 -0.08 -3.19 -32.68
CA LEU A 158 0.12 -4.64 -32.75
C LEU A 158 -1.21 -5.38 -33.03
N LEU A 159 -2.30 -5.01 -32.34
CA LEU A 159 -3.62 -5.61 -32.53
C LEU A 159 -4.20 -5.31 -33.93
N ILE A 160 -4.00 -4.08 -34.44
CA ILE A 160 -4.39 -3.71 -35.81
C ILE A 160 -3.54 -4.47 -36.84
N GLY A 161 -2.22 -4.55 -36.62
CA GLY A 161 -1.32 -5.29 -37.53
C GLY A 161 -1.59 -6.77 -37.58
N MET A 162 -2.14 -7.38 -36.52
CA MET A 162 -2.61 -8.77 -36.49
C MET A 162 -4.03 -8.95 -37.03
N GLY A 163 -4.72 -7.87 -37.43
CA GLY A 163 -6.10 -7.93 -37.93
C GLY A 163 -7.16 -8.28 -36.88
N ILE A 164 -6.82 -8.18 -35.56
CA ILE A 164 -7.74 -8.48 -34.45
C ILE A 164 -8.75 -7.34 -34.27
N ILE A 165 -8.28 -6.09 -34.46
CA ILE A 165 -9.11 -4.88 -34.39
C ILE A 165 -8.90 -4.04 -35.65
N HIS A 166 -9.92 -3.26 -36.03
CA HIS A 166 -9.86 -2.36 -37.20
C HIS A 166 -9.65 -0.89 -36.81
N GLU A 167 -10.02 -0.53 -35.60
CA GLU A 167 -9.87 0.81 -35.05
C GLU A 167 -9.16 0.76 -33.69
N PRO A 168 -8.41 1.81 -33.31
CA PRO A 168 -7.74 1.86 -32.02
C PRO A 168 -8.74 1.77 -30.85
N LEU A 169 -8.45 0.94 -29.87
CA LEU A 169 -9.20 0.88 -28.60
C LEU A 169 -8.76 2.01 -27.69
N VAL A 170 -9.71 2.74 -27.14
CA VAL A 170 -9.47 3.75 -26.10
C VAL A 170 -9.18 3.01 -24.79
N MET A 171 -7.91 2.74 -24.53
CA MET A 171 -7.46 2.05 -23.31
C MET A 171 -6.93 3.03 -22.26
N LEU A 172 -6.25 4.09 -22.69
CA LEU A 172 -5.67 5.07 -21.79
C LEU A 172 -6.75 5.92 -21.11
N TYR A 173 -6.48 6.36 -19.88
CA TYR A 173 -7.42 7.11 -19.02
C TYR A 173 -8.70 6.36 -18.69
N THR A 174 -8.59 5.04 -18.54
CA THR A 174 -9.68 4.15 -18.11
C THR A 174 -9.33 3.44 -16.81
N ASP A 175 -10.32 2.80 -16.18
CA ASP A 175 -10.14 1.92 -15.02
C ASP A 175 -9.14 0.80 -15.31
N VAL A 176 -9.20 0.28 -16.55
CA VAL A 176 -8.34 -0.84 -16.96
C VAL A 176 -6.88 -0.41 -17.05
N SER A 177 -6.59 0.75 -17.67
CA SER A 177 -5.21 1.25 -17.76
C SER A 177 -4.60 1.51 -16.40
N MET A 178 -5.38 2.08 -15.48
CA MET A 178 -4.95 2.33 -14.12
C MET A 178 -4.68 1.02 -13.38
N LEU A 179 -5.59 0.04 -13.46
CA LEU A 179 -5.45 -1.26 -12.80
C LEU A 179 -4.25 -2.04 -13.35
N VAL A 180 -4.05 -2.05 -14.67
CA VAL A 180 -2.90 -2.72 -15.31
C VAL A 180 -1.58 -2.08 -14.85
N GLY A 181 -1.50 -0.74 -14.88
CA GLY A 181 -0.30 -0.01 -14.45
C GLY A 181 0.03 -0.28 -12.98
N MET A 182 -0.96 -0.15 -12.09
CA MET A 182 -0.79 -0.44 -10.65
C MET A 182 -0.41 -1.90 -10.41
N THR A 183 -1.08 -2.85 -11.08
CA THR A 183 -0.78 -4.28 -10.93
C THR A 183 0.66 -4.58 -11.34
N TYR A 184 1.13 -4.04 -12.46
CA TYR A 184 2.52 -4.21 -12.90
C TYR A 184 3.53 -3.66 -11.88
N VAL A 185 3.27 -2.47 -11.37
CA VAL A 185 4.16 -1.82 -10.40
C VAL A 185 4.24 -2.59 -9.10
N TYR A 186 3.12 -3.09 -8.59
CA TYR A 186 3.03 -3.72 -7.27
C TYR A 186 3.16 -5.25 -7.28
N CYS A 187 3.11 -5.91 -8.45
CA CYS A 187 3.18 -7.37 -8.57
C CYS A 187 4.40 -8.00 -7.87
N PRO A 188 5.63 -7.45 -7.97
CA PRO A 188 6.78 -8.01 -7.25
C PRO A 188 6.65 -7.99 -5.73
N PHE A 189 5.97 -6.99 -5.15
CA PHE A 189 5.71 -6.95 -3.70
C PHE A 189 4.77 -8.08 -3.24
N MET A 190 3.95 -8.60 -4.14
CA MET A 190 3.14 -9.80 -3.89
C MET A 190 3.95 -11.07 -4.05
N ILE A 191 4.74 -11.17 -5.13
CA ILE A 191 5.49 -12.38 -5.48
C ILE A 191 6.54 -12.75 -4.42
N LEU A 192 7.29 -11.77 -3.91
CA LEU A 192 8.41 -12.03 -3.02
C LEU A 192 8.02 -12.69 -1.69
N PRO A 193 7.02 -12.19 -0.91
CA PRO A 193 6.58 -12.84 0.32
C PRO A 193 5.94 -14.21 0.08
N LEU A 194 5.18 -14.34 -1.01
CA LEU A 194 4.60 -15.63 -1.42
C LEU A 194 5.69 -16.64 -1.71
N TYR A 195 6.68 -16.29 -2.53
CA TYR A 195 7.82 -17.13 -2.82
C TYR A 195 8.60 -17.53 -1.55
N ALA A 196 8.91 -16.55 -0.69
CA ALA A 196 9.65 -16.80 0.55
C ALA A 196 8.92 -17.75 1.51
N ASN A 197 7.59 -17.77 1.45
CA ASN A 197 6.77 -18.72 2.21
C ASN A 197 6.72 -20.09 1.50
N LEU A 198 6.41 -20.11 0.21
CA LEU A 198 6.21 -21.35 -0.56
C LEU A 198 7.50 -22.18 -0.71
N VAL A 199 8.66 -21.53 -0.79
CA VAL A 199 9.95 -22.24 -0.90
C VAL A 199 10.30 -23.04 0.36
N LYS A 200 9.76 -22.65 1.52
CA LYS A 200 9.97 -23.33 2.81
C LYS A 200 8.97 -24.46 3.06
N MET A 201 7.96 -24.60 2.21
CA MET A 201 6.93 -25.63 2.38
C MET A 201 7.50 -27.02 2.09
N ASP A 202 7.27 -27.96 3.00
CA ASP A 202 7.71 -29.36 2.84
C ASP A 202 6.87 -30.03 1.71
N VAL A 203 7.59 -30.52 0.71
CA VAL A 203 6.99 -31.20 -0.46
C VAL A 203 6.29 -32.48 -0.04
N ARG A 204 6.79 -33.16 1.00
CA ARG A 204 6.22 -34.41 1.50
C ARG A 204 4.75 -34.30 1.91
N LEU A 205 4.30 -33.10 2.32
CA LEU A 205 2.88 -32.85 2.62
C LEU A 205 1.99 -32.99 1.39
N LEU A 206 2.51 -32.66 0.21
CA LEU A 206 1.79 -32.82 -1.04
C LEU A 206 1.82 -34.28 -1.52
N GLU A 207 2.95 -34.95 -1.33
CA GLU A 207 3.07 -36.39 -1.63
C GLU A 207 2.09 -37.20 -0.76
N ALA A 208 2.04 -36.92 0.54
CA ALA A 208 1.06 -37.55 1.43
C ALA A 208 -0.41 -37.25 1.04
N ALA A 209 -0.71 -36.04 0.56
CA ALA A 209 -2.04 -35.71 0.06
C ALA A 209 -2.39 -36.52 -1.20
N HIS A 210 -1.43 -36.73 -2.09
CA HIS A 210 -1.61 -37.55 -3.27
C HIS A 210 -1.78 -39.04 -2.91
N ASP A 211 -1.02 -39.56 -1.95
CA ASP A 211 -1.15 -40.94 -1.46
C ASP A 211 -2.54 -41.18 -0.85
N LEU A 212 -3.15 -40.15 -0.25
CA LEU A 212 -4.54 -40.18 0.23
C LEU A 212 -5.59 -39.96 -0.87
N GLY A 213 -5.18 -39.97 -2.14
CA GLY A 213 -6.09 -39.84 -3.29
C GLY A 213 -6.51 -38.42 -3.65
N ALA A 214 -5.85 -37.39 -3.12
CA ALA A 214 -6.13 -36.01 -3.52
C ALA A 214 -5.60 -35.73 -4.93
N SER A 215 -6.45 -35.20 -5.83
CA SER A 215 -5.98 -34.66 -7.10
C SER A 215 -5.08 -33.44 -6.90
N ALA A 216 -4.24 -33.08 -7.88
CA ALA A 216 -3.36 -31.94 -7.83
C ALA A 216 -4.11 -30.62 -7.49
N TRP A 217 -5.32 -30.45 -8.02
CA TRP A 217 -6.19 -29.31 -7.71
C TRP A 217 -6.68 -29.30 -6.26
N LYS A 218 -7.08 -30.48 -5.75
CA LYS A 218 -7.48 -30.61 -4.33
C LYS A 218 -6.30 -30.38 -3.39
N ALA A 219 -5.12 -30.94 -3.67
CA ALA A 219 -3.89 -30.73 -2.90
C ALA A 219 -3.47 -29.26 -2.92
N PHE A 220 -3.63 -28.56 -4.03
CA PHE A 220 -3.37 -27.13 -4.10
C PHE A 220 -4.26 -26.33 -3.14
N TRP A 221 -5.58 -26.49 -3.20
CA TRP A 221 -6.51 -25.70 -2.40
C TRP A 221 -6.56 -26.11 -0.92
N LEU A 222 -6.41 -27.41 -0.61
CA LEU A 222 -6.54 -27.91 0.76
C LEU A 222 -5.22 -27.94 1.53
N VAL A 223 -4.06 -27.96 0.83
CA VAL A 223 -2.74 -28.03 1.48
C VAL A 223 -1.92 -26.78 1.17
N THR A 224 -1.69 -26.47 -0.12
CA THR A 224 -0.77 -25.38 -0.49
C THR A 224 -1.29 -24.00 -0.08
N VAL A 225 -2.54 -23.68 -0.40
CA VAL A 225 -3.13 -22.36 -0.10
C VAL A 225 -3.22 -22.10 1.40
N PRO A 226 -3.73 -23.02 2.25
CA PRO A 226 -3.74 -22.82 3.71
C PRO A 226 -2.34 -22.65 4.32
N LEU A 227 -1.37 -23.45 3.89
CA LEU A 227 0.01 -23.35 4.38
C LEU A 227 0.71 -22.07 3.92
N SER A 228 0.32 -21.49 2.78
CA SER A 228 0.85 -20.22 2.28
C SER A 228 0.10 -18.98 2.77
N LYS A 229 -0.90 -19.12 3.66
CA LYS A 229 -1.73 -18.01 4.15
C LYS A 229 -0.90 -16.84 4.71
N SER A 230 0.19 -17.13 5.44
CA SER A 230 1.07 -16.07 5.96
C SER A 230 1.76 -15.28 4.84
N GLY A 231 2.17 -15.94 3.76
CA GLY A 231 2.72 -15.30 2.57
C GLY A 231 1.68 -14.48 1.80
N ILE A 232 0.45 -15.01 1.65
CA ILE A 232 -0.68 -14.31 1.02
C ILE A 232 -0.98 -13.01 1.77
N VAL A 233 -1.13 -13.09 3.10
CA VAL A 233 -1.45 -11.91 3.91
C VAL A 233 -0.31 -10.89 3.87
N ALA A 234 0.94 -11.32 4.02
CA ALA A 234 2.09 -10.42 3.97
C ALA A 234 2.20 -9.72 2.61
N GLY A 235 2.07 -10.46 1.50
CA GLY A 235 2.08 -9.90 0.16
C GLY A 235 0.91 -8.95 -0.08
N SER A 236 -0.30 -9.34 0.35
CA SER A 236 -1.48 -8.48 0.23
C SER A 236 -1.33 -7.16 0.99
N MET A 237 -0.75 -7.16 2.18
CA MET A 237 -0.49 -5.93 2.93
C MET A 237 0.56 -5.05 2.26
N LEU A 238 1.64 -5.64 1.73
CA LEU A 238 2.69 -4.90 1.02
C LEU A 238 2.21 -4.26 -0.28
N VAL A 239 1.15 -4.80 -0.88
CA VAL A 239 0.49 -4.22 -2.06
C VAL A 239 -0.59 -3.23 -1.65
N PHE A 240 -1.50 -3.62 -0.78
CA PHE A 240 -2.69 -2.84 -0.43
C PHE A 240 -2.36 -1.49 0.21
N ILE A 241 -1.45 -1.48 1.21
CA ILE A 241 -1.14 -0.28 1.98
C ILE A 241 -0.62 0.86 1.09
N PRO A 242 0.43 0.69 0.27
CA PRO A 242 0.90 1.76 -0.60
C PRO A 242 -0.10 2.10 -1.72
N CYS A 243 -0.88 1.12 -2.21
CA CYS A 243 -1.90 1.38 -3.22
C CYS A 243 -2.99 2.36 -2.76
N VAL A 244 -3.38 2.36 -1.48
CA VAL A 244 -4.39 3.30 -0.96
C VAL A 244 -3.95 4.75 -1.13
N GLY A 245 -2.66 5.02 -0.88
CA GLY A 245 -2.07 6.37 -0.98
C GLY A 245 -1.47 6.70 -2.36
N GLU A 246 -1.67 5.85 -3.35
CA GLU A 246 -1.10 6.05 -4.68
C GLU A 246 -1.70 7.29 -5.37
N PHE A 247 -0.84 8.13 -5.99
CA PHE A 247 -1.27 9.31 -6.73
C PHE A 247 -0.74 9.39 -8.16
N VAL A 248 0.43 8.81 -8.42
CA VAL A 248 1.10 8.94 -9.72
C VAL A 248 0.40 8.12 -10.81
N SER A 249 0.11 6.85 -10.51
CA SER A 249 -0.57 5.96 -11.46
C SER A 249 -1.98 6.44 -11.78
N PRO A 250 -2.83 6.84 -10.80
CA PRO A 250 -4.12 7.48 -11.08
C PRO A 250 -4.02 8.77 -11.90
N SER A 251 -3.00 9.58 -11.64
CA SER A 251 -2.83 10.87 -12.35
C SER A 251 -2.38 10.71 -13.79
N LEU A 252 -1.63 9.65 -14.12
CA LEU A 252 -1.06 9.43 -15.45
C LEU A 252 -1.86 8.45 -16.32
N LEU A 253 -2.52 7.47 -15.71
CA LEU A 253 -3.22 6.38 -16.39
C LEU A 253 -4.73 6.39 -16.11
N GLY A 254 -5.18 6.93 -14.97
CA GLY A 254 -6.59 6.94 -14.57
C GLY A 254 -7.42 7.97 -15.31
N GLY A 255 -8.71 7.71 -15.45
CA GLY A 255 -9.70 8.65 -15.96
C GLY A 255 -10.01 9.77 -14.97
N ALA A 256 -10.72 10.80 -15.46
CA ALA A 256 -11.11 11.95 -14.64
C ALA A 256 -12.04 11.58 -13.46
N GLU A 257 -12.79 10.50 -13.59
CA GLU A 257 -13.70 10.00 -12.54
C GLU A 257 -13.00 9.19 -11.45
N ASN A 258 -11.75 8.74 -11.70
CA ASN A 258 -10.98 7.86 -10.81
C ASN A 258 -10.06 8.64 -9.89
N ILE A 259 -10.63 9.58 -9.14
CA ILE A 259 -9.88 10.39 -8.20
C ILE A 259 -9.60 9.57 -6.94
N MET A 260 -8.34 9.22 -6.71
CA MET A 260 -7.88 8.56 -5.48
C MET A 260 -7.44 9.57 -4.43
N ILE A 261 -7.50 9.16 -3.16
CA ILE A 261 -7.19 10.06 -2.03
C ILE A 261 -5.76 10.61 -2.07
N GLY A 262 -4.79 9.83 -2.55
CA GLY A 262 -3.41 10.29 -2.72
C GLY A 262 -3.29 11.50 -3.64
N ARG A 263 -4.07 11.52 -4.74
CA ARG A 263 -4.13 12.67 -5.64
C ARG A 263 -4.82 13.87 -4.98
N VAL A 264 -5.91 13.66 -4.27
CA VAL A 264 -6.61 14.73 -3.54
C VAL A 264 -5.70 15.39 -2.51
N VAL A 265 -4.95 14.60 -1.74
CA VAL A 265 -3.97 15.12 -0.77
C VAL A 265 -2.89 15.95 -1.47
N TRP A 266 -2.40 15.49 -2.61
CA TRP A 266 -1.44 16.22 -3.42
C TRP A 266 -2.02 17.56 -3.91
N ASP A 267 -3.23 17.55 -4.48
CA ASP A 267 -3.89 18.75 -5.01
C ASP A 267 -4.20 19.75 -3.89
N GLU A 268 -4.66 19.31 -2.71
CA GLU A 268 -4.88 20.18 -1.55
C GLU A 268 -3.56 20.82 -1.06
N MET A 269 -2.47 20.05 -1.05
CA MET A 269 -1.19 20.53 -0.55
C MET A 269 -0.51 21.50 -1.53
N PHE A 270 -0.48 21.17 -2.82
CA PHE A 270 0.35 21.89 -3.81
C PHE A 270 -0.45 22.79 -4.76
N SER A 271 -1.71 22.46 -5.07
CA SER A 271 -2.56 23.27 -5.96
C SER A 271 -3.41 24.27 -5.18
N SER A 272 -4.06 23.83 -4.10
CA SER A 272 -4.89 24.68 -3.24
C SER A 272 -4.10 25.36 -2.12
N ASN A 273 -2.84 24.97 -1.90
CA ASN A 273 -1.98 25.42 -0.81
C ASN A 273 -2.62 25.28 0.59
N ASN A 274 -3.54 24.33 0.73
CA ASN A 274 -4.28 24.07 1.97
C ASN A 274 -3.63 22.92 2.77
N TRP A 275 -2.49 23.21 3.37
CA TRP A 275 -1.72 22.23 4.15
C TRP A 275 -2.48 21.63 5.34
N PRO A 276 -3.28 22.40 6.09
CA PRO A 276 -4.04 21.83 7.20
C PRO A 276 -5.05 20.76 6.74
N ARG A 277 -5.75 21.00 5.64
CA ARG A 277 -6.71 20.03 5.09
C ARG A 277 -6.00 18.81 4.51
N ALA A 278 -4.91 19.00 3.77
CA ALA A 278 -4.08 17.90 3.27
C ALA A 278 -3.55 17.03 4.41
N ALA A 279 -3.11 17.65 5.52
CA ALA A 279 -2.67 16.95 6.72
C ALA A 279 -3.82 16.18 7.39
N ALA A 280 -5.01 16.76 7.52
CA ALA A 280 -6.18 16.08 8.09
C ALA A 280 -6.59 14.86 7.26
N LEU A 281 -6.63 14.99 5.92
CA LEU A 281 -6.86 13.86 5.01
C LEU A 281 -5.80 12.78 5.19
N SER A 282 -4.53 13.13 5.27
CA SER A 282 -3.44 12.16 5.48
C SER A 282 -3.56 11.42 6.81
N VAL A 283 -3.94 12.11 7.90
CA VAL A 283 -4.18 11.48 9.22
C VAL A 283 -5.33 10.47 9.14
N VAL A 284 -6.45 10.84 8.51
CA VAL A 284 -7.59 9.94 8.33
C VAL A 284 -7.17 8.72 7.49
N MET A 285 -6.40 8.91 6.43
CA MET A 285 -5.87 7.80 5.61
C MET A 285 -5.00 6.85 6.42
N ILE A 286 -4.08 7.38 7.24
CA ILE A 286 -3.23 6.56 8.12
C ILE A 286 -4.08 5.76 9.10
N LEU A 287 -5.07 6.40 9.76
CA LEU A 287 -5.97 5.72 10.69
C LEU A 287 -6.80 4.63 10.01
N LEU A 288 -7.29 4.90 8.80
CA LEU A 288 -8.05 3.94 8.00
C LEU A 288 -7.25 2.68 7.67
N ILE A 289 -5.93 2.80 7.52
CA ILE A 289 -5.02 1.67 7.29
C ILE A 289 -4.60 1.00 8.60
N LEU A 290 -4.19 1.79 9.60
CA LEU A 290 -3.62 1.26 10.86
C LEU A 290 -4.65 0.55 11.73
N VAL A 291 -5.89 1.04 11.79
CA VAL A 291 -6.93 0.46 12.66
C VAL A 291 -7.26 -0.99 12.26
N PRO A 292 -7.62 -1.31 11.00
CA PRO A 292 -7.84 -2.69 10.58
C PRO A 292 -6.60 -3.57 10.76
N LEU A 293 -5.42 -3.02 10.49
CA LEU A 293 -4.15 -3.72 10.66
C LEU A 293 -3.91 -4.11 12.12
N ALA A 294 -4.14 -3.20 13.06
CA ALA A 294 -4.00 -3.45 14.49
C ALA A 294 -5.00 -4.51 14.98
N PHE A 295 -6.25 -4.47 14.50
CA PHE A 295 -7.24 -5.50 14.80
C PHE A 295 -6.84 -6.88 14.26
N TYR A 296 -6.32 -6.94 13.04
CA TYR A 296 -5.84 -8.18 12.45
C TYR A 296 -4.69 -8.80 13.27
N TYR A 297 -3.68 -8.03 13.65
CA TYR A 297 -2.58 -8.54 14.46
C TYR A 297 -3.04 -9.01 15.83
N ARG A 298 -3.92 -8.27 16.51
CA ARG A 298 -4.48 -8.69 17.80
C ARG A 298 -5.30 -9.98 17.71
N ALA A 299 -6.07 -10.15 16.65
CA ALA A 299 -6.85 -11.38 16.43
C ALA A 299 -5.93 -12.58 16.16
N LYS A 300 -4.85 -12.37 15.41
CA LYS A 300 -3.85 -13.39 15.13
C LYS A 300 -3.11 -13.83 16.39
N ASP A 301 -2.64 -12.89 17.22
CA ASP A 301 -1.93 -13.20 18.47
C ASP A 301 -2.79 -14.00 19.44
N LYS A 302 -4.11 -13.74 19.52
CA LYS A 302 -5.04 -14.52 20.32
C LYS A 302 -5.18 -15.95 19.81
N GLY A 303 -5.34 -16.14 18.49
CA GLY A 303 -5.42 -17.48 17.90
C GLY A 303 -4.14 -18.31 18.08
N ASP A 304 -2.98 -17.69 17.97
CA ASP A 304 -1.69 -18.35 18.21
C ASP A 304 -1.46 -18.70 19.71
N ALA A 305 -2.06 -17.95 20.63
CA ALA A 305 -2.02 -18.24 22.08
C ALA A 305 -2.94 -19.40 22.45
N GLU A 306 -4.15 -19.46 21.88
CA GLU A 306 -5.12 -20.55 22.11
C GLU A 306 -4.68 -21.89 21.49
N GLY A 307 -3.95 -21.85 20.38
CA GLY A 307 -3.38 -23.06 19.73
C GLY A 307 -2.14 -23.63 20.43
N ARG A 308 -1.60 -22.94 21.45
CA ARG A 308 -0.45 -23.39 22.27
C ARG A 308 -0.84 -23.90 23.66
N ALA A 309 -2.10 -23.74 24.06
CA ALA A 309 -2.68 -24.26 25.28
C ALA A 309 -3.34 -25.61 25.01
#